data_ac76b4c40313dd8d0e5b4d9bccc66191
#
_entry.id   ac76b4c40313dd8d0e5b4d9bccc66191
#
_cell.length_a   1.000
_cell.length_b   1.000
_cell.length_c   1.000
_cell.angle_alpha   90.00
_cell.angle_beta   90.00
_cell.angle_gamma   90.00
#
_symmetry.space_group_name_H-M   'P 1'
#
loop_
_entity.id
_entity.type
_entity.pdbx_description
1 polymer ?
#
loop_
_entity_poly.entity_id
_entity_poly.type
_entity_poly.pdbx_seq_one_letter_code
_entity_poly.pdbx_strand_id
1 'polypeptide(L)'
;VENRTNFFHLHLISDSTGETLISAGRAASAQFKSAQPIEHVYPLIRNRKQLLPVLDAIDHEPGIVLYTIVDRELATLIDERCAEMGVASVNVLEPVMAAFQIYLGAPSRRRVGAQHVMNAGYFARIEALNFTMDHDDGQMPDDYNDADVVIVGISRTSKTPTSIYLANRGIKTANIPIVYGVPLPEAVFSATKPLIVCLIATTDRISQVRENRVLGATPGFDRGEYIDRAAISEELKYARSLCAKHNWPIIDVTRRSIEETAAAIVALRPKLR
;
A
#
# COMPACT_ATOMS: atom_id res chain seq x y z
N VAL A 1 11.64 25.66 22.98
CA VAL A 1 12.65 25.04 22.10
C VAL A 1 11.98 24.83 20.78
N GLU A 2 12.26 25.68 19.77
CA GLU A 2 11.74 25.55 18.40
C GLU A 2 12.23 24.22 17.84
N ASN A 3 11.26 23.38 17.45
CA ASN A 3 11.49 22.10 16.77
C ASN A 3 11.91 22.44 15.33
N ARG A 4 13.19 22.75 15.09
CA ARG A 4 13.71 22.94 13.71
C ARG A 4 13.69 21.58 13.03
N THR A 5 12.84 21.43 12.02
CA THR A 5 12.83 20.27 11.13
C THR A 5 14.14 20.27 10.35
N ASN A 6 15.00 19.29 10.56
CA ASN A 6 16.22 19.11 9.78
C ASN A 6 15.88 18.35 8.50
N PHE A 7 16.05 18.99 7.35
CA PHE A 7 15.98 18.35 6.05
C PHE A 7 17.32 17.70 5.72
N PHE A 8 17.29 16.52 5.11
CA PHE A 8 18.48 15.83 4.61
C PHE A 8 18.17 15.14 3.30
N HIS A 9 19.17 15.01 2.41
CA HIS A 9 19.02 14.34 1.14
C HIS A 9 19.10 12.82 1.33
N LEU A 10 18.19 12.09 0.69
CA LEU A 10 18.13 10.63 0.69
C LEU A 10 18.13 10.14 -0.77
N HIS A 11 19.27 9.59 -1.20
CA HIS A 11 19.46 9.09 -2.55
C HIS A 11 19.16 7.60 -2.61
N LEU A 12 18.26 7.21 -3.51
CA LEU A 12 17.74 5.86 -3.67
C LEU A 12 18.11 5.32 -5.04
N ILE A 13 19.17 4.49 -5.13
CA ILE A 13 19.76 4.00 -6.40
C ILE A 13 19.34 2.55 -6.62
N SER A 14 18.60 2.26 -7.70
CA SER A 14 18.10 0.91 -8.00
C SER A 14 18.36 0.51 -9.45
N ASP A 15 18.71 -0.76 -9.67
CA ASP A 15 18.74 -1.38 -11.01
C ASP A 15 17.34 -1.80 -11.51
N SER A 16 16.31 -1.60 -10.70
CA SER A 16 14.90 -1.84 -10.97
C SER A 16 14.05 -0.58 -10.67
N THR A 17 12.83 -0.73 -10.15
CA THR A 17 11.88 0.38 -9.94
C THR A 17 12.20 1.26 -8.73
N GLY A 18 12.97 0.76 -7.75
CA GLY A 18 13.30 1.50 -6.52
C GLY A 18 12.26 1.40 -5.39
N GLU A 19 11.15 0.70 -5.58
CA GLU A 19 10.07 0.60 -4.58
C GLU A 19 10.54 0.08 -3.21
N THR A 20 11.43 -0.92 -3.21
CA THR A 20 12.02 -1.46 -1.98
C THR A 20 12.78 -0.38 -1.19
N LEU A 21 13.55 0.47 -1.90
CA LEU A 21 14.32 1.55 -1.30
C LEU A 21 13.42 2.65 -0.75
N ILE A 22 12.38 3.04 -1.52
CA ILE A 22 11.39 4.03 -1.09
C ILE A 22 10.72 3.56 0.21
N SER A 23 10.27 2.30 0.24
CA SER A 23 9.63 1.73 1.42
C SER A 23 10.57 1.65 2.63
N ALA A 24 11.81 1.19 2.42
CA ALA A 24 12.82 1.09 3.48
C ALA A 24 13.24 2.48 3.99
N GLY A 25 13.50 3.43 3.08
CA GLY A 25 13.87 4.81 3.41
C GLY A 25 12.79 5.51 4.22
N ARG A 26 11.52 5.40 3.83
CA ARG A 26 10.38 5.97 4.55
C ARG A 26 10.20 5.32 5.92
N ALA A 27 10.29 3.99 6.00
CA ALA A 27 10.17 3.28 7.27
C ALA A 27 11.28 3.68 8.26
N ALA A 28 12.52 3.84 7.78
CA ALA A 28 13.64 4.28 8.60
C ALA A 28 13.48 5.75 9.02
N SER A 29 13.17 6.65 8.08
CA SER A 29 13.01 8.09 8.35
C SER A 29 11.90 8.38 9.36
N ALA A 30 10.81 7.60 9.34
CA ALA A 30 9.70 7.72 10.28
C ALA A 30 10.10 7.50 11.75
N GLN A 31 11.26 6.89 12.02
CA GLN A 31 11.79 6.72 13.40
C GLN A 31 12.45 8.00 13.95
N PHE A 32 12.68 9.02 13.12
CA PHE A 32 13.36 10.26 13.49
C PHE A 32 12.39 11.45 13.44
N LYS A 33 11.89 11.89 14.60
CA LYS A 33 10.80 12.89 14.72
C LYS A 33 11.11 14.27 14.13
N SER A 34 12.38 14.66 14.06
CA SER A 34 12.82 16.00 13.64
C SER A 34 13.55 16.02 12.30
N ALA A 35 13.66 14.90 11.61
CA ALA A 35 14.35 14.78 10.33
C ALA A 35 13.36 14.42 9.20
N GLN A 36 13.39 15.18 8.11
CA GLN A 36 12.58 14.93 6.92
C GLN A 36 13.48 14.69 5.72
N PRO A 37 13.35 13.53 5.03
CA PRO A 37 14.14 13.25 3.84
C PRO A 37 13.62 14.02 2.63
N ILE A 38 14.54 14.56 1.83
CA ILE A 38 14.33 14.98 0.45
C ILE A 38 14.73 13.78 -0.40
N GLU A 39 13.72 13.05 -0.89
CA GLU A 39 13.93 11.79 -1.62
C GLU A 39 14.36 12.06 -3.07
N HIS A 40 15.51 11.50 -3.48
CA HIS A 40 16.00 11.47 -4.85
C HIS A 40 16.01 10.02 -5.33
N VAL A 41 15.13 9.66 -6.26
CA VAL A 41 14.97 8.28 -6.73
C VAL A 41 15.62 8.12 -8.11
N TYR A 42 16.59 7.20 -8.21
CA TYR A 42 17.31 6.88 -9.44
C TYR A 42 17.03 5.41 -9.85
N PRO A 43 15.94 5.16 -10.58
CA PRO A 43 15.59 3.82 -11.03
C PRO A 43 16.37 3.41 -12.28
N LEU A 44 16.43 2.10 -12.55
CA LEU A 44 16.96 1.50 -13.77
C LEU A 44 18.45 1.78 -14.03
N ILE A 45 19.25 1.97 -12.98
CA ILE A 45 20.70 2.15 -13.07
C ILE A 45 21.36 0.77 -13.28
N ARG A 46 21.74 0.46 -14.51
CA ARG A 46 22.22 -0.86 -14.94
C ARG A 46 23.63 -0.86 -15.54
N ASN A 47 24.23 0.30 -15.66
CA ASN A 47 25.58 0.44 -16.20
C ASN A 47 26.26 1.69 -15.66
N ARG A 48 27.59 1.74 -15.82
CA ARG A 48 28.43 2.84 -15.35
C ARG A 48 28.03 4.20 -15.94
N LYS A 49 27.62 4.25 -17.22
CA LYS A 49 27.23 5.49 -17.89
C LYS A 49 25.99 6.14 -17.24
N GLN A 50 25.06 5.31 -16.76
CA GLN A 50 23.89 5.77 -16.02
C GLN A 50 24.20 6.16 -14.57
N LEU A 51 25.18 5.49 -13.94
CA LEU A 51 25.54 5.71 -12.56
C LEU A 51 26.35 7.00 -12.35
N LEU A 52 27.26 7.35 -13.25
CA LEU A 52 28.15 8.51 -13.07
C LEU A 52 27.40 9.82 -12.82
N PRO A 53 26.36 10.20 -13.60
CA PRO A 53 25.59 11.43 -13.33
C PRO A 53 24.88 11.42 -11.97
N VAL A 54 24.53 10.22 -11.45
CA VAL A 54 23.92 10.07 -10.13
C VAL A 54 24.95 10.36 -9.03
N LEU A 55 26.17 9.85 -9.18
CA LEU A 55 27.25 10.13 -8.24
C LEU A 55 27.64 11.61 -8.23
N ASP A 56 27.63 12.27 -9.40
CA ASP A 56 27.85 13.71 -9.50
C ASP A 56 26.72 14.50 -8.78
N ALA A 57 25.48 14.06 -8.89
CA ALA A 57 24.36 14.66 -8.17
C ALA A 57 24.50 14.50 -6.63
N ILE A 58 24.96 13.35 -6.17
CA ILE A 58 25.24 13.09 -4.74
C ILE A 58 26.36 14.00 -4.20
N ASP A 59 27.39 14.24 -5.01
CA ASP A 59 28.49 15.13 -4.64
C ASP A 59 28.02 16.58 -4.47
N HIS A 60 27.04 17.03 -5.28
CA HIS A 60 26.45 18.36 -5.19
C HIS A 60 25.46 18.49 -4.03
N GLU A 61 24.72 17.47 -3.71
CA GLU A 61 23.71 17.42 -2.65
C GLU A 61 23.99 16.24 -1.70
N PRO A 62 25.02 16.31 -0.85
CA PRO A 62 25.43 15.20 0.01
C PRO A 62 24.31 14.78 0.98
N GLY A 63 24.17 13.46 1.17
CA GLY A 63 23.13 12.90 2.03
C GLY A 63 23.40 11.45 2.39
N ILE A 64 22.33 10.66 2.56
CA ILE A 64 22.41 9.21 2.78
C ILE A 64 22.08 8.50 1.47
N VAL A 65 22.89 7.52 1.11
CA VAL A 65 22.69 6.70 -0.11
C VAL A 65 22.21 5.30 0.28
N LEU A 66 20.99 4.95 -0.13
CA LEU A 66 20.50 3.59 -0.08
C LEU A 66 20.47 3.02 -1.50
N TYR A 67 20.94 1.79 -1.68
CA TYR A 67 20.93 1.19 -3.01
C TYR A 67 20.59 -0.31 -3.02
N THR A 68 20.05 -0.77 -4.18
CA THR A 68 19.69 -2.17 -4.44
C THR A 68 20.31 -2.62 -5.77
N ILE A 69 21.58 -2.31 -5.98
CA ILE A 69 22.33 -2.72 -7.18
C ILE A 69 22.89 -4.12 -6.94
N VAL A 70 22.50 -5.09 -7.79
CA VAL A 70 22.98 -6.47 -7.66
C VAL A 70 24.31 -6.73 -8.39
N ASP A 71 24.67 -5.88 -9.36
CA ASP A 71 25.96 -5.91 -10.03
C ASP A 71 27.08 -5.47 -9.06
N ARG A 72 28.13 -6.30 -8.95
CA ARG A 72 29.20 -6.07 -7.98
C ARG A 72 30.09 -4.89 -8.33
N GLU A 73 30.38 -4.70 -9.61
CA GLU A 73 31.26 -3.62 -10.06
C GLU A 73 30.60 -2.26 -9.81
N LEU A 74 29.30 -2.15 -10.11
CA LEU A 74 28.54 -0.94 -9.85
C LEU A 74 28.37 -0.69 -8.35
N ALA A 75 28.10 -1.75 -7.56
CA ALA A 75 27.98 -1.64 -6.11
C ALA A 75 29.30 -1.15 -5.48
N THR A 76 30.44 -1.73 -5.87
CA THR A 76 31.77 -1.31 -5.41
C THR A 76 32.03 0.16 -5.79
N LEU A 77 31.70 0.57 -7.01
CA LEU A 77 31.86 1.95 -7.46
C LEU A 77 31.03 2.93 -6.63
N ILE A 78 29.81 2.55 -6.25
CA ILE A 78 28.96 3.38 -5.34
C ILE A 78 29.67 3.54 -3.99
N ASP A 79 30.09 2.44 -3.39
CA ASP A 79 30.68 2.46 -2.06
C ASP A 79 32.02 3.25 -2.04
N GLU A 80 32.89 3.06 -3.03
CA GLU A 80 34.14 3.78 -3.17
C GLU A 80 33.90 5.29 -3.31
N ARG A 81 33.01 5.69 -4.22
CA ARG A 81 32.70 7.11 -4.45
C ARG A 81 32.03 7.76 -3.26
N CYS A 82 31.08 7.07 -2.59
CA CYS A 82 30.46 7.57 -1.38
C CYS A 82 31.48 7.74 -0.24
N ALA A 83 32.42 6.79 -0.11
CA ALA A 83 33.50 6.90 0.87
C ALA A 83 34.43 8.10 0.59
N GLU A 84 34.80 8.34 -0.68
CA GLU A 84 35.58 9.52 -1.09
C GLU A 84 34.87 10.84 -0.75
N MET A 85 33.55 10.91 -0.93
CA MET A 85 32.72 12.08 -0.62
C MET A 85 32.38 12.20 0.88
N GLY A 86 32.72 11.21 1.72
CA GLY A 86 32.31 11.15 3.12
C GLY A 86 30.82 10.93 3.32
N VAL A 87 30.13 10.33 2.34
CA VAL A 87 28.68 10.07 2.33
C VAL A 87 28.42 8.63 2.78
N ALA A 88 27.46 8.43 3.66
CA ALA A 88 27.04 7.10 4.10
C ALA A 88 26.30 6.35 2.98
N SER A 89 26.77 5.16 2.60
CA SER A 89 26.10 4.26 1.66
C SER A 89 25.67 2.95 2.30
N VAL A 90 24.52 2.42 1.91
CA VAL A 90 23.99 1.14 2.40
C VAL A 90 23.38 0.34 1.26
N ASN A 91 23.93 -0.85 1.01
CA ASN A 91 23.29 -1.86 0.17
C ASN A 91 22.19 -2.58 0.98
N VAL A 92 20.94 -2.26 0.69
CA VAL A 92 19.79 -2.76 1.47
C VAL A 92 19.56 -4.27 1.25
N LEU A 93 19.93 -4.81 0.07
CA LEU A 93 19.71 -6.23 -0.26
C LEU A 93 20.86 -7.15 0.15
N GLU A 94 22.09 -6.67 0.22
CA GLU A 94 23.25 -7.54 0.43
C GLU A 94 23.18 -8.35 1.75
N PRO A 95 22.82 -7.77 2.90
CA PRO A 95 22.66 -8.54 4.14
C PRO A 95 21.60 -9.63 4.03
N VAL A 96 20.49 -9.34 3.34
CA VAL A 96 19.39 -10.29 3.13
C VAL A 96 19.81 -11.42 2.20
N MET A 97 20.49 -11.07 1.09
CA MET A 97 21.01 -12.06 0.16
C MET A 97 22.05 -12.98 0.82
N ALA A 98 22.93 -12.43 1.66
CA ALA A 98 23.91 -13.20 2.42
C ALA A 98 23.23 -14.22 3.36
N ALA A 99 22.20 -13.80 4.07
CA ALA A 99 21.42 -14.70 4.93
C ALA A 99 20.76 -15.84 4.12
N PHE A 100 20.22 -15.54 2.95
CA PHE A 100 19.62 -16.54 2.07
C PHE A 100 20.67 -17.53 1.52
N GLN A 101 21.85 -17.04 1.14
CA GLN A 101 22.95 -17.91 0.67
C GLN A 101 23.38 -18.89 1.74
N ILE A 102 23.51 -18.44 2.99
CA ILE A 102 23.87 -19.30 4.12
C ILE A 102 22.78 -20.37 4.35
N TYR A 103 21.52 -19.94 4.41
CA TYR A 103 20.41 -20.84 4.71
C TYR A 103 20.14 -21.86 3.60
N LEU A 104 20.18 -21.42 2.32
CA LEU A 104 19.90 -22.27 1.15
C LEU A 104 21.11 -23.08 0.67
N GLY A 105 22.31 -22.78 1.15
CA GLY A 105 23.55 -23.42 0.68
C GLY A 105 23.84 -23.19 -0.82
N ALA A 106 23.28 -22.12 -1.41
CA ALA A 106 23.36 -21.86 -2.84
C ALA A 106 23.79 -20.40 -3.13
N PRO A 107 24.62 -20.15 -4.14
CA PRO A 107 25.04 -18.80 -4.50
C PRO A 107 23.90 -18.01 -5.12
N SER A 108 23.85 -16.71 -4.84
CA SER A 108 22.93 -15.77 -5.48
C SER A 108 23.21 -15.65 -6.98
N ARG A 109 22.17 -15.69 -7.81
CA ARG A 109 22.30 -15.50 -9.28
C ARG A 109 22.52 -14.05 -9.69
N ARG A 110 22.40 -13.09 -8.80
CA ARG A 110 22.58 -11.64 -9.01
C ARG A 110 21.95 -11.13 -10.33
N ARG A 111 20.74 -11.58 -10.64
CA ARG A 111 20.02 -11.21 -11.85
C ARG A 111 19.20 -9.94 -11.61
N VAL A 112 19.50 -8.89 -12.37
CA VAL A 112 18.75 -7.62 -12.36
C VAL A 112 17.27 -7.87 -12.70
N GLY A 113 16.35 -7.26 -11.94
CA GLY A 113 14.91 -7.34 -12.18
C GLY A 113 14.31 -8.74 -11.98
N ALA A 114 14.98 -9.65 -11.28
CA ALA A 114 14.49 -11.02 -11.06
C ALA A 114 13.13 -11.08 -10.36
N GLN A 115 12.77 -10.05 -9.60
CA GLN A 115 11.47 -9.91 -8.92
C GLN A 115 10.30 -9.51 -9.85
N HIS A 116 10.61 -8.98 -11.06
CA HIS A 116 9.61 -8.50 -12.03
C HIS A 116 9.45 -9.45 -13.23
N VAL A 117 9.69 -10.72 -13.03
CA VAL A 117 9.44 -11.72 -14.09
C VAL A 117 7.93 -11.84 -14.29
N MET A 118 7.47 -11.75 -15.54
CA MET A 118 6.08 -12.04 -15.93
C MET A 118 5.81 -13.55 -15.73
N ASN A 119 5.52 -13.92 -14.51
CA ASN A 119 5.18 -15.27 -14.10
C ASN A 119 3.68 -15.37 -13.75
N ALA A 120 3.24 -16.54 -13.33
CA ALA A 120 1.85 -16.77 -12.90
C ALA A 120 1.38 -15.75 -11.82
N GLY A 121 2.27 -15.35 -10.90
CA GLY A 121 1.95 -14.34 -9.88
C GLY A 121 1.75 -12.93 -10.45
N TYR A 122 2.43 -12.58 -11.56
CA TYR A 122 2.18 -11.32 -12.26
C TYR A 122 0.78 -11.32 -12.88
N PHE A 123 0.43 -12.38 -13.63
CA PHE A 123 -0.89 -12.48 -14.25
C PHE A 123 -2.01 -12.54 -13.22
N ALA A 124 -1.81 -13.25 -12.11
CA ALA A 124 -2.77 -13.28 -11.01
C ALA A 124 -3.03 -11.87 -10.41
N ARG A 125 -1.99 -11.02 -10.31
CA ARG A 125 -2.17 -9.63 -9.87
C ARG A 125 -2.96 -8.79 -10.87
N ILE A 126 -2.68 -8.92 -12.16
CA ILE A 126 -3.43 -8.22 -13.21
C ILE A 126 -4.90 -8.66 -13.21
N GLU A 127 -5.15 -9.96 -13.11
CA GLU A 127 -6.52 -10.51 -13.00
C GLU A 127 -7.25 -9.98 -11.76
N ALA A 128 -6.59 -9.96 -10.60
CA ALA A 128 -7.16 -9.42 -9.37
C ALA A 128 -7.45 -7.91 -9.46
N LEU A 129 -6.58 -7.12 -10.13
CA LEU A 129 -6.82 -5.70 -10.37
C LEU A 129 -8.02 -5.47 -11.28
N ASN A 130 -8.13 -6.20 -12.40
CA ASN A 130 -9.26 -6.10 -13.31
C ASN A 130 -10.56 -6.46 -12.58
N PHE A 131 -10.58 -7.63 -11.90
CA PHE A 131 -11.73 -8.04 -11.10
C PHE A 131 -12.15 -6.96 -10.09
N THR A 132 -11.19 -6.39 -9.39
CA THR A 132 -11.47 -5.38 -8.33
C THR A 132 -12.01 -4.07 -8.91
N MET A 133 -11.55 -3.65 -10.09
CA MET A 133 -12.08 -2.47 -10.78
C MET A 133 -13.51 -2.69 -11.28
N ASP A 134 -13.79 -3.89 -11.79
CA ASP A 134 -15.13 -4.25 -12.27
C ASP A 134 -16.15 -4.39 -11.12
N HIS A 135 -15.69 -4.69 -9.91
CA HIS A 135 -16.52 -4.91 -8.71
C HIS A 135 -16.40 -3.77 -7.67
N ASP A 136 -16.08 -2.55 -8.12
CA ASP A 136 -16.05 -1.38 -7.25
C ASP A 136 -17.46 -0.80 -7.05
N ASP A 137 -17.73 -0.33 -5.82
CA ASP A 137 -19.00 0.27 -5.42
C ASP A 137 -20.28 -0.57 -5.74
N GLY A 138 -20.17 -1.90 -5.64
CA GLY A 138 -21.31 -2.81 -5.80
C GLY A 138 -21.67 -3.13 -7.23
N GLN A 139 -20.79 -2.86 -8.19
CA GLN A 139 -20.97 -3.27 -9.58
C GLN A 139 -20.81 -4.79 -9.73
N MET A 140 -21.37 -5.36 -10.83
CA MET A 140 -21.32 -6.78 -11.18
C MET A 140 -21.66 -7.74 -10.00
N PRO A 141 -22.89 -7.65 -9.45
CA PRO A 141 -23.24 -8.34 -8.20
C PRO A 141 -23.29 -9.88 -8.30
N ASP A 142 -23.30 -10.45 -9.50
CA ASP A 142 -23.52 -11.89 -9.69
C ASP A 142 -22.26 -12.75 -9.47
N ASP A 143 -21.07 -12.13 -9.47
CA ASP A 143 -19.78 -12.83 -9.48
C ASP A 143 -19.03 -12.82 -8.15
N TYR A 144 -19.70 -12.50 -7.02
CA TYR A 144 -19.02 -12.41 -5.71
C TYR A 144 -18.36 -13.71 -5.25
N ASN A 145 -18.80 -14.88 -5.71
CA ASN A 145 -18.12 -16.14 -5.42
C ASN A 145 -16.75 -16.28 -6.09
N ASP A 146 -16.42 -15.44 -7.06
CA ASP A 146 -15.10 -15.39 -7.70
C ASP A 146 -14.13 -14.45 -6.97
N ALA A 147 -14.64 -13.69 -5.99
CA ALA A 147 -13.81 -12.89 -5.09
C ALA A 147 -13.12 -13.77 -4.04
N ASP A 148 -11.94 -13.34 -3.60
CA ASP A 148 -11.30 -13.82 -2.37
C ASP A 148 -11.83 -13.09 -1.14
N VAL A 149 -12.15 -11.79 -1.32
CA VAL A 149 -12.63 -10.91 -0.25
C VAL A 149 -13.74 -10.03 -0.79
N VAL A 150 -14.78 -9.85 0.00
CA VAL A 150 -15.81 -8.83 -0.22
C VAL A 150 -15.75 -7.82 0.95
N ILE A 151 -15.45 -6.57 0.65
CA ILE A 151 -15.41 -5.51 1.64
C ILE A 151 -16.76 -4.78 1.64
N VAL A 152 -17.45 -4.78 2.75
CA VAL A 152 -18.69 -3.99 2.94
C VAL A 152 -18.43 -2.83 3.91
N GLY A 153 -19.23 -1.79 3.85
CA GLY A 153 -19.13 -0.67 4.80
C GLY A 153 -19.75 0.60 4.27
N ILE A 154 -20.03 1.54 5.16
CA ILE A 154 -20.58 2.83 4.76
C ILE A 154 -19.59 3.66 3.94
N SER A 155 -20.06 4.72 3.31
CA SER A 155 -19.21 5.63 2.52
C SER A 155 -18.07 6.22 3.38
N ARG A 156 -16.86 6.29 2.81
CA ARG A 156 -15.63 6.86 3.43
C ARG A 156 -14.96 6.01 4.50
N THR A 157 -15.16 4.70 4.47
CA THR A 157 -14.40 3.74 5.30
C THR A 157 -13.19 3.14 4.57
N SER A 158 -12.65 3.81 3.54
CA SER A 158 -11.47 3.38 2.77
C SER A 158 -11.63 2.04 2.04
N LYS A 159 -12.85 1.63 1.66
CA LYS A 159 -13.10 0.37 0.93
C LYS A 159 -12.31 0.29 -0.38
N THR A 160 -12.56 1.19 -1.33
CA THR A 160 -11.91 1.21 -2.65
C THR A 160 -10.38 1.23 -2.57
N PRO A 161 -9.70 2.11 -1.81
CA PRO A 161 -8.25 2.05 -1.73
C PRO A 161 -7.72 0.77 -1.08
N THR A 162 -8.45 0.18 -0.13
CA THR A 162 -8.08 -1.10 0.48
C THR A 162 -8.25 -2.26 -0.50
N SER A 163 -9.32 -2.28 -1.30
CA SER A 163 -9.54 -3.31 -2.32
C SER A 163 -8.46 -3.28 -3.41
N ILE A 164 -8.08 -2.09 -3.88
CA ILE A 164 -6.98 -1.92 -4.85
C ILE A 164 -5.64 -2.39 -4.25
N TYR A 165 -5.38 -2.07 -2.98
CA TYR A 165 -4.15 -2.51 -2.30
C TYR A 165 -4.08 -4.04 -2.16
N LEU A 166 -5.19 -4.70 -1.87
CA LEU A 166 -5.29 -6.17 -1.84
C LEU A 166 -5.12 -6.78 -3.24
N ALA A 167 -5.71 -6.17 -4.26
CA ALA A 167 -5.60 -6.62 -5.65
C ALA A 167 -4.15 -6.57 -6.16
N ASN A 168 -3.37 -5.54 -5.78
CA ASN A 168 -1.93 -5.48 -6.05
C ASN A 168 -1.12 -6.65 -5.44
N ARG A 169 -1.72 -7.40 -4.51
CA ARG A 169 -1.17 -8.63 -3.91
C ARG A 169 -1.77 -9.90 -4.49
N GLY A 170 -2.57 -9.78 -5.58
CA GLY A 170 -3.21 -10.90 -6.25
C GLY A 170 -4.47 -11.41 -5.54
N ILE A 171 -5.10 -10.57 -4.69
CA ILE A 171 -6.31 -10.92 -3.95
C ILE A 171 -7.50 -10.24 -4.63
N LYS A 172 -8.34 -11.02 -5.29
CA LYS A 172 -9.58 -10.54 -5.92
C LYS A 172 -10.52 -9.98 -4.86
N THR A 173 -10.79 -8.68 -4.93
CA THR A 173 -11.56 -8.01 -3.88
C THR A 173 -12.71 -7.21 -4.48
N ALA A 174 -13.93 -7.55 -4.12
CA ALA A 174 -15.10 -6.72 -4.40
C ALA A 174 -15.36 -5.76 -3.24
N ASN A 175 -15.91 -4.57 -3.50
CA ASN A 175 -16.36 -3.68 -2.45
C ASN A 175 -17.81 -3.22 -2.68
N ILE A 176 -18.59 -3.18 -1.61
CA ILE A 176 -20.02 -2.88 -1.66
C ILE A 176 -20.36 -1.81 -0.59
N PRO A 177 -20.95 -0.68 -1.00
CA PRO A 177 -21.38 0.33 -0.05
C PRO A 177 -22.61 -0.15 0.74
N ILE A 178 -22.58 0.01 2.05
CA ILE A 178 -23.77 -0.08 2.90
C ILE A 178 -24.42 1.29 2.92
N VAL A 179 -25.66 1.37 2.46
CA VAL A 179 -26.49 2.60 2.50
C VAL A 179 -27.69 2.32 3.37
N TYR A 180 -28.00 3.22 4.31
CA TYR A 180 -29.16 3.06 5.19
C TYR A 180 -30.46 2.99 4.38
N GLY A 181 -31.29 1.98 4.67
CA GLY A 181 -32.55 1.75 3.96
C GLY A 181 -32.43 1.08 2.58
N VAL A 182 -31.21 0.84 2.08
CA VAL A 182 -30.99 0.12 0.82
C VAL A 182 -30.49 -1.30 1.11
N PRO A 183 -31.18 -2.34 0.65
CA PRO A 183 -30.73 -3.70 0.84
C PRO A 183 -29.46 -3.97 0.01
N LEU A 184 -28.55 -4.79 0.57
CA LEU A 184 -27.42 -5.31 -0.20
C LEU A 184 -27.90 -6.30 -1.26
N PRO A 185 -27.13 -6.49 -2.36
CA PRO A 185 -27.43 -7.52 -3.35
C PRO A 185 -27.57 -8.91 -2.72
N GLU A 186 -28.57 -9.69 -3.12
CA GLU A 186 -28.80 -11.03 -2.56
C GLU A 186 -27.61 -11.97 -2.75
N ALA A 187 -26.83 -11.80 -3.83
CA ALA A 187 -25.64 -12.57 -4.12
C ALA A 187 -24.56 -12.47 -3.03
N VAL A 188 -24.53 -11.37 -2.24
CA VAL A 188 -23.61 -11.25 -1.10
C VAL A 188 -23.95 -12.24 0.00
N PHE A 189 -25.25 -12.46 0.26
CA PHE A 189 -25.70 -13.37 1.31
C PHE A 189 -25.58 -14.85 0.90
N SER A 190 -25.59 -15.13 -0.39
CA SER A 190 -25.41 -16.48 -0.94
C SER A 190 -23.95 -16.82 -1.24
N ALA A 191 -23.03 -15.85 -1.19
CA ALA A 191 -21.60 -16.06 -1.41
C ALA A 191 -21.00 -16.90 -0.28
N THR A 192 -20.36 -18.01 -0.64
CA THR A 192 -19.81 -18.98 0.34
C THR A 192 -18.29 -19.06 0.33
N LYS A 193 -17.65 -18.60 -0.76
CA LYS A 193 -16.20 -18.69 -0.93
C LYS A 193 -15.45 -17.48 -0.33
N PRO A 194 -15.89 -16.21 -0.57
CA PRO A 194 -15.12 -15.06 -0.14
C PRO A 194 -15.20 -14.85 1.38
N LEU A 195 -14.13 -14.29 1.95
CA LEU A 195 -14.22 -13.64 3.24
C LEU A 195 -15.00 -12.33 3.08
N ILE A 196 -16.16 -12.22 3.70
CA ILE A 196 -16.90 -10.95 3.77
C ILE A 196 -16.48 -10.21 5.04
N VAL A 197 -16.02 -8.96 4.91
CA VAL A 197 -15.52 -8.15 6.03
C VAL A 197 -16.12 -6.74 5.98
N CYS A 198 -16.50 -6.22 7.14
CA CYS A 198 -17.05 -4.87 7.27
C CYS A 198 -16.00 -3.88 7.75
N LEU A 199 -15.86 -2.76 7.03
CA LEU A 199 -15.04 -1.64 7.48
C LEU A 199 -15.92 -0.57 8.12
N ILE A 200 -15.54 -0.16 9.34
CA ILE A 200 -16.18 0.93 10.06
C ILE A 200 -15.14 1.95 10.53
N ALA A 201 -15.60 3.16 10.82
CA ALA A 201 -14.80 4.16 11.53
C ALA A 201 -15.67 4.92 12.53
N THR A 202 -15.09 5.82 13.34
CA THR A 202 -15.87 6.70 14.21
C THR A 202 -16.66 7.73 13.40
N THR A 203 -17.78 8.17 13.94
CA THR A 203 -18.63 9.23 13.34
C THR A 203 -17.81 10.47 13.01
N ASP A 204 -16.95 10.91 13.95
CA ASP A 204 -16.10 12.09 13.78
C ASP A 204 -15.13 11.93 12.59
N ARG A 205 -14.50 10.75 12.46
CA ARG A 205 -13.58 10.47 11.36
C ARG A 205 -14.30 10.50 10.01
N ILE A 206 -15.48 9.90 9.93
CA ILE A 206 -16.26 9.86 8.68
C ILE A 206 -16.76 11.26 8.32
N SER A 207 -17.28 12.03 9.27
CA SER A 207 -17.71 13.42 9.05
C SER A 207 -16.55 14.25 8.49
N GLN A 208 -15.38 14.22 9.14
CA GLN A 208 -14.19 14.93 8.68
C GLN A 208 -13.77 14.56 7.24
N VAL A 209 -13.80 13.27 6.89
CA VAL A 209 -13.41 12.81 5.54
C VAL A 209 -14.48 13.21 4.51
N ARG A 210 -15.75 13.17 4.88
CA ARG A 210 -16.86 13.61 4.02
C ARG A 210 -16.82 15.12 3.78
N GLU A 211 -16.53 15.93 4.81
CA GLU A 211 -16.33 17.39 4.70
C GLU A 211 -15.22 17.75 3.71
N ASN A 212 -14.04 17.12 3.85
CA ASN A 212 -12.90 17.36 2.97
C ASN A 212 -13.19 17.06 1.49
N ARG A 213 -14.05 16.06 1.21
CA ARG A 213 -14.45 15.76 -0.17
C ARG A 213 -15.46 16.76 -0.74
N VAL A 214 -16.38 17.24 0.09
CA VAL A 214 -17.40 18.21 -0.31
C VAL A 214 -16.76 19.57 -0.65
N LEU A 215 -15.64 19.92 -0.02
CA LEU A 215 -14.88 21.13 -0.35
C LEU A 215 -14.32 21.10 -1.79
N GLY A 216 -14.12 19.92 -2.38
CA GLY A 216 -13.66 19.72 -3.77
C GLY A 216 -14.77 19.33 -4.76
N ALA A 217 -16.05 19.27 -4.36
CA ALA A 217 -17.14 18.79 -5.21
C ALA A 217 -17.90 19.92 -5.92
N THR A 218 -18.47 19.59 -7.08
CA THR A 218 -19.27 20.50 -7.93
C THR A 218 -20.49 21.07 -7.21
N PRO A 219 -20.92 22.31 -7.49
CA PRO A 219 -22.13 22.91 -6.90
C PRO A 219 -23.39 22.11 -7.23
N GLY A 220 -24.18 21.73 -6.21
CA GLY A 220 -25.46 21.02 -6.39
C GLY A 220 -25.64 19.75 -5.56
N PHE A 221 -24.60 19.31 -4.87
CA PHE A 221 -24.70 18.17 -3.94
C PHE A 221 -25.33 18.61 -2.62
N ASP A 222 -26.34 17.87 -2.12
CA ASP A 222 -26.95 18.14 -0.81
C ASP A 222 -25.94 17.82 0.29
N ARG A 223 -25.34 18.89 0.83
CA ARG A 223 -24.26 18.84 1.81
C ARG A 223 -24.72 18.50 3.21
N GLY A 224 -25.99 18.77 3.52
CA GLY A 224 -26.50 18.75 4.89
C GLY A 224 -26.53 17.33 5.47
N GLU A 225 -27.24 16.43 4.84
CA GLU A 225 -27.46 15.07 5.33
C GLU A 225 -26.20 14.19 5.23
N TYR A 226 -25.37 14.40 4.19
CA TYR A 226 -24.16 13.61 3.95
C TYR A 226 -23.08 13.77 5.03
N ILE A 227 -23.00 14.95 5.67
CA ILE A 227 -22.02 15.24 6.74
C ILE A 227 -22.67 15.26 8.14
N ASP A 228 -23.98 15.07 8.21
CA ASP A 228 -24.70 15.06 9.48
C ASP A 228 -24.26 13.89 10.36
N ARG A 229 -23.78 14.20 11.55
CA ARG A 229 -23.29 13.22 12.52
C ARG A 229 -24.36 12.26 13.00
N ALA A 230 -25.62 12.71 13.09
CA ALA A 230 -26.74 11.86 13.49
C ALA A 230 -27.00 10.82 12.39
N ALA A 231 -27.07 11.24 11.13
CA ALA A 231 -27.23 10.35 9.99
C ALA A 231 -26.07 9.33 9.88
N ILE A 232 -24.82 9.79 10.01
CA ILE A 232 -23.64 8.89 10.02
C ILE A 232 -23.73 7.88 11.18
N SER A 233 -24.21 8.28 12.35
CA SER A 233 -24.38 7.38 13.50
C SER A 233 -25.41 6.28 13.21
N GLU A 234 -26.53 6.62 12.57
CA GLU A 234 -27.55 5.65 12.16
C GLU A 234 -27.02 4.68 11.07
N GLU A 235 -26.30 5.20 10.06
CA GLU A 235 -25.61 4.35 9.06
C GLU A 235 -24.66 3.35 9.73
N LEU A 236 -23.86 3.78 10.72
CA LEU A 236 -22.93 2.92 11.45
C LEU A 236 -23.65 1.88 12.30
N LYS A 237 -24.74 2.24 12.97
CA LYS A 237 -25.56 1.29 13.74
C LYS A 237 -26.17 0.23 12.81
N TYR A 238 -26.68 0.65 11.65
CA TYR A 238 -27.23 -0.24 10.65
C TYR A 238 -26.17 -1.21 10.13
N ALA A 239 -24.98 -0.69 9.75
CA ALA A 239 -23.87 -1.52 9.29
C ALA A 239 -23.42 -2.55 10.34
N ARG A 240 -23.30 -2.13 11.62
CA ARG A 240 -22.96 -3.06 12.73
C ARG A 240 -24.01 -4.13 12.93
N SER A 241 -25.29 -3.76 12.91
CA SER A 241 -26.41 -4.70 13.04
C SER A 241 -26.41 -5.73 11.91
N LEU A 242 -26.22 -5.28 10.68
CA LEU A 242 -26.13 -6.14 9.51
C LEU A 242 -24.98 -7.14 9.62
N CYS A 243 -23.79 -6.66 9.99
CA CYS A 243 -22.61 -7.51 10.14
C CYS A 243 -22.78 -8.52 11.29
N ALA A 244 -23.38 -8.11 12.40
CA ALA A 244 -23.67 -9.02 13.52
C ALA A 244 -24.67 -10.11 13.12
N LYS A 245 -25.72 -9.76 12.36
CA LYS A 245 -26.70 -10.72 11.85
C LYS A 245 -26.09 -11.82 10.98
N HIS A 246 -25.08 -11.48 10.20
CA HIS A 246 -24.42 -12.39 9.24
C HIS A 246 -23.08 -12.91 9.74
N ASN A 247 -22.66 -12.61 10.97
CA ASN A 247 -21.36 -12.99 11.54
C ASN A 247 -20.17 -12.51 10.71
N TRP A 248 -20.29 -11.37 10.01
CA TRP A 248 -19.19 -10.78 9.27
C TRP A 248 -18.22 -10.06 10.22
N PRO A 249 -16.92 -10.35 10.16
CA PRO A 249 -15.95 -9.65 10.99
C PRO A 249 -15.94 -8.15 10.69
N ILE A 250 -15.75 -7.36 11.73
CA ILE A 250 -15.71 -5.90 11.66
C ILE A 250 -14.29 -5.43 11.94
N ILE A 251 -13.76 -4.56 11.08
CA ILE A 251 -12.47 -3.88 11.25
C ILE A 251 -12.72 -2.39 11.43
N ASP A 252 -12.26 -1.83 12.54
CA ASP A 252 -12.25 -0.39 12.78
C ASP A 252 -11.02 0.24 12.11
N VAL A 253 -11.27 1.13 11.14
CA VAL A 253 -10.24 1.81 10.35
C VAL A 253 -9.98 3.26 10.79
N THR A 254 -10.53 3.69 11.94
CA THR A 254 -10.45 5.07 12.42
C THR A 254 -9.02 5.62 12.44
N ARG A 255 -8.06 4.79 12.88
CA ARG A 255 -6.64 5.13 13.03
C ARG A 255 -5.72 4.20 12.26
N ARG A 256 -6.24 3.44 11.32
CA ARG A 256 -5.44 2.50 10.52
C ARG A 256 -5.14 3.08 9.15
N SER A 257 -3.94 2.79 8.67
CA SER A 257 -3.58 2.99 7.27
C SER A 257 -4.28 1.96 6.39
N ILE A 258 -4.23 2.16 5.07
CA ILE A 258 -4.75 1.21 4.08
C ILE A 258 -4.00 -0.13 4.20
N GLU A 259 -2.68 -0.06 4.38
CA GLU A 259 -1.78 -1.20 4.53
C GLU A 259 -2.10 -2.03 5.78
N GLU A 260 -2.30 -1.37 6.91
CA GLU A 260 -2.68 -2.01 8.18
C GLU A 260 -4.08 -2.64 8.09
N THR A 261 -5.01 -1.98 7.41
CA THR A 261 -6.35 -2.50 7.16
C THR A 261 -6.29 -3.75 6.28
N ALA A 262 -5.54 -3.69 5.18
CA ALA A 262 -5.33 -4.84 4.30
C ALA A 262 -4.63 -6.01 5.02
N ALA A 263 -3.62 -5.73 5.85
CA ALA A 263 -2.96 -6.76 6.66
C ALA A 263 -3.93 -7.44 7.65
N ALA A 264 -4.82 -6.65 8.28
CA ALA A 264 -5.85 -7.20 9.15
C ALA A 264 -6.85 -8.09 8.39
N ILE A 265 -7.25 -7.70 7.18
CA ILE A 265 -8.11 -8.53 6.31
C ILE A 265 -7.41 -9.84 5.94
N VAL A 266 -6.14 -9.76 5.51
CA VAL A 266 -5.35 -10.96 5.16
C VAL A 266 -5.22 -11.92 6.34
N ALA A 267 -5.04 -11.40 7.56
CA ALA A 267 -4.96 -12.21 8.78
C ALA A 267 -6.25 -12.96 9.11
N LEU A 268 -7.41 -12.46 8.67
CA LEU A 268 -8.71 -13.11 8.84
C LEU A 268 -9.00 -14.19 7.78
N ARG A 269 -8.26 -14.19 6.66
CA ARG A 269 -8.45 -15.22 5.63
C ARG A 269 -8.03 -16.58 6.17
N PRO A 270 -8.81 -17.64 5.91
CA PRO A 270 -8.37 -18.99 6.19
C PRO A 270 -7.02 -19.22 5.49
N LYS A 271 -6.02 -19.69 6.22
CA LYS A 271 -4.75 -20.10 5.58
C LYS A 271 -5.08 -21.24 4.63
N LEU A 272 -4.91 -21.00 3.33
CA LEU A 272 -4.91 -22.09 2.35
C LEU A 272 -3.87 -23.13 2.83
N ARG A 273 -4.35 -24.32 3.16
CA ARG A 273 -3.50 -25.45 3.54
C ARG A 273 -2.81 -26.02 2.32
#